data_dabf1b271815c30c6d4b29dc5392246a
#
_entry.id   dabf1b271815c30c6d4b29dc5392246a
#
_cell.length_a   1.000
_cell.length_b   1.000
_cell.length_c   1.000
_cell.angle_alpha   90.00
_cell.angle_beta   90.00
_cell.angle_gamma   90.00
#
_symmetry.space_group_name_H-M   'P 1'
#
loop_
_entity.id
_entity.type
_entity.pdbx_description
1 polymer ?
#
loop_
_entity_poly.entity_id
_entity_poly.type
_entity_poly.pdbx_seq_one_letter_code
_entity_poly.pdbx_strand_id
1 'polypeptide(L)'
;KAEIGMYYQQDVIQAVANQGTKIKSIGAIVQSPLSIVLSLKDKNITSPSDLVGKTVGYGGTALSESIVKTMMEYVGADASDVNLIDVGFDLMSSMTTGNVDATIGCLVNHEVPQLEEEGFDVNYFMANGYGIPNYYEEVFLANNEMIESEPEVLKGFLRASAKGFEDFKKDPDGCLAILMNNQNEENFPLTQSVEEKSCETLLPLMETEDAPFLTQTEECWQENIDWMLESGLIDQKVEVSDVMVDLGE
;
A
#
# COMPACT_ATOMS: atom_id res chain seq x y z
N LYS A 1 4.96 23.27 -1.60
CA LYS A 1 6.08 22.37 -1.30
C LYS A 1 5.87 21.89 0.13
N ALA A 2 5.72 20.57 0.34
CA ALA A 2 5.62 20.01 1.67
C ALA A 2 7.03 19.63 2.18
N GLU A 3 7.25 19.72 3.48
CA GLU A 3 8.49 19.34 4.15
C GLU A 3 8.50 17.85 4.49
N ILE A 4 7.34 17.33 4.91
CA ILE A 4 7.09 15.91 5.19
C ILE A 4 5.93 15.46 4.31
N GLY A 5 6.02 14.25 3.80
CA GLY A 5 4.97 13.61 3.02
C GLY A 5 4.69 12.19 3.51
N MET A 6 3.67 11.58 2.93
CA MET A 6 3.29 10.20 3.13
C MET A 6 3.13 9.57 1.75
N TYR A 7 3.70 8.41 1.53
CA TYR A 7 3.66 7.73 0.24
C TYR A 7 3.97 6.24 0.34
N TYR A 8 3.79 5.51 -0.75
CA TYR A 8 4.08 4.08 -0.84
C TYR A 8 5.59 3.82 -0.95
N GLN A 9 6.10 2.77 -0.31
CA GLN A 9 7.53 2.40 -0.35
C GLN A 9 8.06 2.27 -1.79
N GLN A 10 7.34 1.55 -2.64
CA GLN A 10 7.76 1.26 -4.01
C GLN A 10 7.81 2.53 -4.87
N ASP A 11 6.90 3.46 -4.65
CA ASP A 11 6.90 4.75 -5.35
C ASP A 11 8.07 5.65 -4.90
N VAL A 12 8.47 5.57 -3.62
CA VAL A 12 9.70 6.25 -3.15
C VAL A 12 10.91 5.70 -3.90
N ILE A 13 11.04 4.37 -4.02
CA ILE A 13 12.13 3.73 -4.76
C ILE A 13 12.12 4.20 -6.22
N GLN A 14 10.97 4.19 -6.91
CA GLN A 14 10.85 4.65 -8.30
C GLN A 14 11.21 6.13 -8.46
N ALA A 15 10.71 7.00 -7.57
CA ALA A 15 10.98 8.42 -7.62
C ALA A 15 12.48 8.73 -7.49
N VAL A 16 13.17 8.01 -6.62
CA VAL A 16 14.61 8.17 -6.42
C VAL A 16 15.38 7.58 -7.61
N ALA A 17 15.09 6.33 -8.00
CA ALA A 17 15.82 5.62 -9.04
C ALA A 17 15.62 6.23 -10.43
N ASN A 18 14.38 6.47 -10.85
CA ASN A 18 14.05 6.86 -12.21
C ASN A 18 14.04 8.37 -12.42
N GLN A 19 13.76 9.15 -11.36
CA GLN A 19 13.60 10.61 -11.47
C GLN A 19 14.70 11.39 -10.72
N GLY A 20 15.54 10.71 -9.93
CA GLY A 20 16.57 11.35 -9.12
C GLY A 20 16.01 12.25 -8.02
N THR A 21 14.77 12.00 -7.57
CA THR A 21 14.10 12.79 -6.54
C THR A 21 14.88 12.70 -5.22
N LYS A 22 15.07 13.82 -4.55
CA LYS A 22 15.86 13.94 -3.32
C LYS A 22 14.97 13.80 -2.09
N ILE A 23 14.46 12.60 -1.86
CA ILE A 23 13.62 12.24 -0.72
C ILE A 23 14.10 10.92 -0.12
N LYS A 24 13.79 10.70 1.16
CA LYS A 24 13.98 9.40 1.84
C LYS A 24 12.83 9.13 2.77
N SER A 25 12.53 7.85 2.96
CA SER A 25 11.69 7.40 4.06
C SER A 25 12.37 7.66 5.40
N ILE A 26 11.59 8.12 6.37
CA ILE A 26 12.01 8.39 7.74
C ILE A 26 11.27 7.52 8.77
N GLY A 27 10.31 6.69 8.34
CA GLY A 27 9.57 5.76 9.20
C GLY A 27 8.42 5.08 8.48
N ALA A 28 8.21 3.80 8.73
CA ALA A 28 7.13 3.01 8.14
C ALA A 28 5.84 3.13 8.97
N ILE A 29 4.73 3.51 8.34
CA ILE A 29 3.42 3.68 8.97
C ILE A 29 2.67 2.36 9.00
N VAL A 30 2.65 1.64 7.87
CA VAL A 30 2.01 0.33 7.74
C VAL A 30 3.06 -0.69 7.32
N GLN A 31 3.24 -1.71 8.16
CA GLN A 31 4.35 -2.68 8.07
C GLN A 31 4.14 -3.76 7.00
N SER A 32 2.95 -3.83 6.41
CA SER A 32 2.58 -4.88 5.45
C SER A 32 1.72 -4.32 4.34
N PRO A 33 1.71 -4.96 3.16
CA PRO A 33 0.83 -4.58 2.05
C PRO A 33 -0.64 -4.59 2.42
N LEU A 34 -1.39 -3.64 1.89
CA LEU A 34 -2.85 -3.57 1.93
C LEU A 34 -3.46 -3.86 0.56
N SER A 35 -2.68 -3.70 -0.51
CA SER A 35 -3.12 -3.92 -1.88
C SER A 35 -3.45 -5.38 -2.15
N ILE A 36 -4.62 -5.62 -2.73
CA ILE A 36 -5.19 -6.94 -2.98
C ILE A 36 -5.59 -7.13 -4.44
N VAL A 37 -5.68 -8.39 -4.84
CA VAL A 37 -6.51 -8.79 -5.96
C VAL A 37 -7.90 -9.08 -5.40
N LEU A 38 -8.91 -8.37 -5.92
CA LEU A 38 -10.28 -8.37 -5.42
C LEU A 38 -11.24 -8.84 -6.51
N SER A 39 -12.22 -9.66 -6.16
CA SER A 39 -13.27 -10.13 -7.09
C SER A 39 -14.60 -10.31 -6.36
N LEU A 40 -15.70 -10.31 -7.12
CA LEU A 40 -16.97 -10.80 -6.57
C LEU A 40 -16.86 -12.30 -6.28
N LYS A 41 -17.53 -12.75 -5.23
CA LYS A 41 -17.44 -14.13 -4.72
C LYS A 41 -17.86 -15.20 -5.74
N ASP A 42 -18.82 -14.90 -6.58
CA ASP A 42 -19.31 -15.80 -7.63
C ASP A 42 -18.28 -16.06 -8.74
N LYS A 43 -17.25 -15.21 -8.87
CA LYS A 43 -16.14 -15.39 -9.80
C LYS A 43 -15.17 -16.50 -9.37
N ASN A 44 -15.19 -16.89 -8.08
CA ASN A 44 -14.33 -17.93 -7.50
C ASN A 44 -12.84 -17.70 -7.74
N ILE A 45 -12.38 -16.43 -7.67
CA ILE A 45 -10.99 -16.05 -7.81
C ILE A 45 -10.42 -15.89 -6.39
N THR A 46 -9.50 -16.77 -6.01
CA THR A 46 -8.92 -16.84 -4.65
C THR A 46 -7.40 -16.99 -4.65
N SER A 47 -6.80 -17.13 -5.83
CA SER A 47 -5.37 -17.29 -6.04
C SER A 47 -4.96 -16.79 -7.41
N PRO A 48 -3.66 -16.55 -7.67
CA PRO A 48 -3.19 -16.13 -8.99
C PRO A 48 -3.53 -17.14 -10.11
N SER A 49 -3.57 -18.44 -9.80
CA SER A 49 -3.94 -19.48 -10.78
C SER A 49 -5.36 -19.30 -11.35
N ASP A 50 -6.26 -18.69 -10.57
CA ASP A 50 -7.64 -18.46 -10.98
C ASP A 50 -7.78 -17.27 -11.96
N LEU A 51 -6.70 -16.50 -12.16
CA LEU A 51 -6.66 -15.35 -13.08
C LEU A 51 -6.47 -15.76 -14.54
N VAL A 52 -6.07 -17.02 -14.82
CA VAL A 52 -5.89 -17.53 -16.19
C VAL A 52 -7.19 -17.39 -16.96
N GLY A 53 -7.14 -16.69 -18.10
CA GLY A 53 -8.28 -16.40 -18.96
C GLY A 53 -9.26 -15.35 -18.42
N LYS A 54 -8.93 -14.67 -17.33
CA LYS A 54 -9.77 -13.63 -16.74
C LYS A 54 -9.38 -12.24 -17.22
N THR A 55 -10.35 -11.33 -17.13
CA THR A 55 -10.13 -9.91 -17.32
C THR A 55 -9.92 -9.24 -15.95
N VAL A 56 -8.78 -8.60 -15.77
CA VAL A 56 -8.40 -7.92 -14.52
C VAL A 56 -8.24 -6.43 -14.77
N GLY A 57 -9.01 -5.64 -14.02
CA GLY A 57 -8.94 -4.17 -14.03
C GLY A 57 -7.79 -3.68 -13.15
N TYR A 58 -7.07 -2.64 -13.61
CA TYR A 58 -6.01 -2.00 -12.85
C TYR A 58 -5.96 -0.49 -13.11
N GLY A 59 -5.20 0.26 -12.34
CA GLY A 59 -5.10 1.73 -12.44
C GLY A 59 -4.08 2.24 -13.47
N GLY A 60 -3.73 1.45 -14.50
CA GLY A 60 -2.82 1.87 -15.55
C GLY A 60 -1.35 2.01 -15.13
N THR A 61 -0.92 1.42 -14.01
CA THR A 61 0.44 1.55 -13.48
C THR A 61 1.32 0.37 -13.88
N ALA A 62 2.59 0.64 -14.21
CA ALA A 62 3.59 -0.40 -14.47
C ALA A 62 3.82 -1.31 -13.25
N LEU A 63 3.62 -0.78 -12.04
CA LEU A 63 3.71 -1.55 -10.80
C LEU A 63 2.65 -2.66 -10.76
N SER A 64 1.38 -2.35 -11.03
CA SER A 64 0.30 -3.35 -11.06
C SER A 64 0.55 -4.41 -12.13
N GLU A 65 1.03 -4.02 -13.31
CA GLU A 65 1.39 -4.97 -14.38
C GLU A 65 2.51 -5.91 -13.93
N SER A 66 3.55 -5.39 -13.28
CA SER A 66 4.68 -6.18 -12.77
C SER A 66 4.25 -7.11 -11.64
N ILE A 67 3.36 -6.68 -10.75
CA ILE A 67 2.80 -7.52 -9.70
C ILE A 67 2.05 -8.71 -10.31
N VAL A 68 1.15 -8.47 -11.28
CA VAL A 68 0.42 -9.55 -11.95
C VAL A 68 1.38 -10.50 -12.66
N LYS A 69 2.37 -9.98 -13.37
CA LYS A 69 3.39 -10.81 -14.04
C LYS A 69 4.12 -11.70 -13.05
N THR A 70 4.63 -11.14 -11.95
CA THR A 70 5.35 -11.89 -10.93
C THR A 70 4.48 -12.98 -10.30
N MET A 71 3.23 -12.68 -9.97
CA MET A 71 2.30 -13.68 -9.42
C MET A 71 2.03 -14.82 -10.41
N MET A 72 1.82 -14.52 -11.69
CA MET A 72 1.58 -15.54 -12.72
C MET A 72 2.81 -16.42 -12.92
N GLU A 73 4.00 -15.85 -13.02
CA GLU A 73 5.26 -16.59 -13.10
C GLU A 73 5.48 -17.49 -11.87
N TYR A 74 5.15 -17.01 -10.68
CA TYR A 74 5.26 -17.78 -9.42
C TYR A 74 4.41 -19.04 -9.44
N VAL A 75 3.20 -18.98 -10.02
CA VAL A 75 2.31 -20.16 -10.14
C VAL A 75 2.56 -20.97 -11.42
N GLY A 76 3.58 -20.61 -12.21
CA GLY A 76 3.96 -21.33 -13.43
C GLY A 76 3.04 -21.07 -14.63
N ALA A 77 2.32 -19.97 -14.62
CA ALA A 77 1.47 -19.51 -15.73
C ALA A 77 2.12 -18.33 -16.46
N ASP A 78 1.63 -18.01 -17.65
CA ASP A 78 2.11 -16.86 -18.42
C ASP A 78 1.25 -15.62 -18.07
N ALA A 79 1.88 -14.47 -17.89
CA ALA A 79 1.15 -13.22 -17.65
C ALA A 79 0.24 -12.83 -18.82
N SER A 80 0.55 -13.26 -20.04
CA SER A 80 -0.29 -13.06 -21.22
C SER A 80 -1.60 -13.86 -21.19
N ASP A 81 -1.74 -14.81 -20.27
CA ASP A 81 -3.00 -15.52 -20.01
C ASP A 81 -4.01 -14.67 -19.22
N VAL A 82 -3.61 -13.52 -18.70
CA VAL A 82 -4.46 -12.54 -18.00
C VAL A 82 -4.72 -11.35 -18.92
N ASN A 83 -6.00 -11.02 -19.14
CA ASN A 83 -6.37 -9.82 -19.90
C ASN A 83 -6.41 -8.59 -18.96
N LEU A 84 -5.32 -7.81 -18.91
CA LEU A 84 -5.25 -6.59 -18.12
C LEU A 84 -5.94 -5.43 -18.86
N ILE A 85 -6.83 -4.72 -18.17
CA ILE A 85 -7.53 -3.53 -18.69
C ILE A 85 -7.31 -2.35 -17.74
N ASP A 86 -6.77 -1.26 -18.27
CA ASP A 86 -6.69 0.01 -17.55
C ASP A 86 -8.12 0.57 -17.36
N VAL A 87 -8.56 0.65 -16.12
CA VAL A 87 -9.85 1.21 -15.70
C VAL A 87 -9.68 2.48 -14.87
N GLY A 88 -8.45 2.97 -14.75
CA GLY A 88 -8.12 4.13 -13.93
C GLY A 88 -8.52 3.94 -12.49
N PHE A 89 -9.24 4.91 -11.93
CA PHE A 89 -9.74 4.88 -10.55
C PHE A 89 -11.08 4.14 -10.38
N ASP A 90 -11.67 3.63 -11.47
CA ASP A 90 -12.99 2.97 -11.44
C ASP A 90 -12.92 1.47 -11.12
N LEU A 91 -12.00 1.07 -10.24
CA LEU A 91 -11.75 -0.35 -9.92
C LEU A 91 -13.02 -1.05 -9.41
N MET A 92 -13.64 -0.55 -8.35
CA MET A 92 -14.84 -1.17 -7.77
C MET A 92 -16.01 -1.16 -8.73
N SER A 93 -16.30 -0.03 -9.39
CA SER A 93 -17.43 0.06 -10.31
C SER A 93 -17.26 -0.83 -11.54
N SER A 94 -16.05 -0.97 -12.06
CA SER A 94 -15.76 -1.87 -13.19
C SER A 94 -15.99 -3.34 -12.82
N MET A 95 -15.67 -3.73 -11.59
CA MET A 95 -15.89 -5.09 -11.09
C MET A 95 -17.37 -5.35 -10.79
N THR A 96 -18.04 -4.46 -10.07
CA THR A 96 -19.46 -4.64 -9.66
C THR A 96 -20.43 -4.60 -10.83
N THR A 97 -20.08 -3.89 -11.91
CA THR A 97 -20.86 -3.88 -13.17
C THR A 97 -20.52 -5.03 -14.11
N GLY A 98 -19.52 -5.85 -13.78
CA GLY A 98 -19.10 -7.02 -14.57
C GLY A 98 -18.26 -6.69 -15.81
N ASN A 99 -17.69 -5.48 -15.89
CA ASN A 99 -16.76 -5.10 -16.96
C ASN A 99 -15.42 -5.84 -16.84
N VAL A 100 -15.04 -6.20 -15.61
CA VAL A 100 -13.86 -7.02 -15.32
C VAL A 100 -14.23 -8.13 -14.32
N ASP A 101 -13.47 -9.21 -14.31
CA ASP A 101 -13.70 -10.36 -13.40
C ASP A 101 -13.08 -10.12 -12.03
N ALA A 102 -11.98 -9.39 -11.98
CA ALA A 102 -11.25 -9.01 -10.78
C ALA A 102 -10.58 -7.65 -10.96
N THR A 103 -10.07 -7.09 -9.88
CA THR A 103 -9.26 -5.87 -9.90
C THR A 103 -7.99 -6.05 -9.08
N ILE A 104 -6.94 -5.29 -9.40
CA ILE A 104 -5.74 -5.13 -8.58
C ILE A 104 -5.52 -3.65 -8.27
N GLY A 105 -5.18 -3.35 -7.02
CA GLY A 105 -4.95 -1.98 -6.52
C GLY A 105 -6.00 -1.49 -5.53
N CYS A 106 -7.04 -2.28 -5.25
CA CYS A 106 -7.92 -2.05 -4.10
C CYS A 106 -7.20 -2.39 -2.79
N LEU A 107 -7.58 -1.75 -1.70
CA LEU A 107 -7.02 -1.98 -0.37
C LEU A 107 -7.97 -2.83 0.49
N VAL A 108 -7.42 -3.80 1.20
CA VAL A 108 -8.21 -4.73 2.02
C VAL A 108 -8.96 -4.04 3.17
N ASN A 109 -8.43 -2.94 3.67
CA ASN A 109 -9.00 -2.20 4.80
C ASN A 109 -10.14 -1.26 4.40
N HIS A 110 -10.27 -0.89 3.13
CA HIS A 110 -11.23 0.13 2.68
C HIS A 110 -12.24 -0.43 1.66
N GLU A 111 -11.79 -0.92 0.49
CA GLU A 111 -12.69 -1.36 -0.56
C GLU A 111 -13.46 -2.64 -0.20
N VAL A 112 -12.86 -3.54 0.57
CA VAL A 112 -13.56 -4.76 1.03
C VAL A 112 -14.74 -4.38 1.95
N PRO A 113 -14.55 -3.66 3.07
CA PRO A 113 -15.68 -3.28 3.92
C PRO A 113 -16.69 -2.37 3.21
N GLN A 114 -16.28 -1.53 2.27
CA GLN A 114 -17.20 -0.71 1.50
C GLN A 114 -18.12 -1.57 0.62
N LEU A 115 -17.57 -2.53 -0.12
CA LEU A 115 -18.35 -3.44 -0.94
C LEU A 115 -19.30 -4.31 -0.12
N GLU A 116 -18.86 -4.78 1.05
CA GLU A 116 -19.72 -5.53 1.97
C GLU A 116 -20.88 -4.68 2.49
N GLU A 117 -20.65 -3.40 2.81
CA GLU A 117 -21.70 -2.46 3.20
C GLU A 117 -22.71 -2.20 2.08
N GLU A 118 -22.24 -2.19 0.84
CA GLU A 118 -23.07 -2.11 -0.37
C GLU A 118 -23.79 -3.43 -0.72
N GLY A 119 -23.56 -4.51 0.04
CA GLY A 119 -24.21 -5.80 -0.10
C GLY A 119 -23.56 -6.75 -1.09
N PHE A 120 -22.32 -6.52 -1.47
CA PHE A 120 -21.54 -7.44 -2.30
C PHE A 120 -20.74 -8.43 -1.46
N ASP A 121 -20.83 -9.72 -1.80
CA ASP A 121 -19.91 -10.75 -1.31
C ASP A 121 -18.65 -10.76 -2.17
N VAL A 122 -17.48 -10.68 -1.55
CA VAL A 122 -16.20 -10.61 -2.25
C VAL A 122 -15.24 -11.74 -1.86
N ASN A 123 -14.29 -12.04 -2.74
CA ASN A 123 -13.07 -12.77 -2.47
C ASN A 123 -11.88 -11.85 -2.73
N TYR A 124 -10.82 -12.04 -1.96
CA TYR A 124 -9.56 -11.36 -2.22
C TYR A 124 -8.37 -12.22 -1.80
N PHE A 125 -7.20 -11.88 -2.32
CA PHE A 125 -5.92 -12.40 -1.85
C PHE A 125 -4.84 -11.34 -2.00
N MET A 126 -3.81 -11.46 -1.14
CA MET A 126 -2.66 -10.56 -1.15
C MET A 126 -1.66 -11.01 -2.21
N ALA A 127 -0.99 -10.06 -2.87
CA ALA A 127 0.04 -10.36 -3.86
C ALA A 127 1.35 -10.86 -3.21
N ASN A 128 1.69 -10.36 -2.03
CA ASN A 128 2.84 -10.85 -1.29
C ASN A 128 2.67 -12.34 -0.94
N GLY A 129 3.75 -13.10 -1.01
CA GLY A 129 3.69 -14.57 -0.91
C GLY A 129 3.58 -15.28 -2.27
N TYR A 130 3.39 -14.51 -3.36
CA TYR A 130 3.43 -15.03 -4.74
C TYR A 130 4.57 -14.40 -5.54
N GLY A 131 5.77 -14.39 -4.94
CA GLY A 131 6.99 -13.88 -5.56
C GLY A 131 7.23 -12.38 -5.36
N ILE A 132 6.27 -11.63 -4.84
CA ILE A 132 6.43 -10.23 -4.44
C ILE A 132 6.93 -10.22 -2.98
N PRO A 133 8.01 -9.48 -2.66
CA PRO A 133 8.47 -9.34 -1.30
C PRO A 133 7.43 -8.61 -0.42
N ASN A 134 7.53 -8.77 0.90
CA ASN A 134 6.80 -7.88 1.80
C ASN A 134 7.29 -6.44 1.61
N TYR A 135 6.39 -5.47 1.74
CA TYR A 135 6.73 -4.06 1.64
C TYR A 135 5.90 -3.23 2.62
N TYR A 136 6.41 -2.06 2.95
CA TYR A 136 5.66 -1.07 3.71
C TYR A 136 4.61 -0.43 2.81
N GLU A 137 3.33 -0.58 3.15
CA GLU A 137 2.27 0.05 2.35
C GLU A 137 2.43 1.56 2.36
N GLU A 138 2.65 2.15 3.54
CA GLU A 138 2.86 3.58 3.66
C GLU A 138 4.06 3.91 4.52
N VAL A 139 4.79 4.96 4.11
CA VAL A 139 5.95 5.50 4.82
C VAL A 139 5.86 7.03 4.95
N PHE A 140 6.33 7.57 6.05
CA PHE A 140 6.66 8.99 6.12
C PHE A 140 7.94 9.25 5.36
N LEU A 141 7.97 10.35 4.62
CA LEU A 141 9.14 10.77 3.87
C LEU A 141 9.46 12.25 4.09
N ALA A 142 10.74 12.59 3.97
CA ALA A 142 11.21 13.96 3.98
C ALA A 142 12.23 14.18 2.86
N ASN A 143 12.40 15.44 2.44
CA ASN A 143 13.44 15.76 1.49
C ASN A 143 14.84 15.79 2.16
N ASN A 144 15.89 15.51 1.37
CA ASN A 144 17.25 15.40 1.87
C ASN A 144 17.73 16.69 2.57
N GLU A 145 17.32 17.86 2.08
CA GLU A 145 17.67 19.15 2.67
C GLU A 145 17.18 19.24 4.14
N MET A 146 15.91 18.86 4.38
CA MET A 146 15.34 18.86 5.72
C MET A 146 15.96 17.79 6.63
N ILE A 147 16.29 16.62 6.08
CA ILE A 147 16.98 15.55 6.83
C ILE A 147 18.34 16.06 7.33
N GLU A 148 19.06 16.84 6.53
CA GLU A 148 20.38 17.37 6.89
C GLU A 148 20.30 18.61 7.78
N SER A 149 19.36 19.54 7.52
CA SER A 149 19.32 20.86 8.20
C SER A 149 18.44 20.88 9.45
N GLU A 150 17.39 20.04 9.51
CA GLU A 150 16.37 20.08 10.56
C GLU A 150 16.03 18.69 11.13
N PRO A 151 17.03 17.80 11.41
CA PRO A 151 16.75 16.44 11.85
C PRO A 151 15.95 16.38 13.16
N GLU A 152 16.15 17.34 14.07
CA GLU A 152 15.41 17.39 15.35
C GLU A 152 13.93 17.73 15.16
N VAL A 153 13.55 18.45 14.12
CA VAL A 153 12.14 18.68 13.75
C VAL A 153 11.52 17.38 13.28
N LEU A 154 12.20 16.63 12.42
CA LEU A 154 11.74 15.32 11.94
C LEU A 154 11.60 14.30 13.08
N LYS A 155 12.59 14.23 13.98
CA LYS A 155 12.50 13.39 15.19
C LYS A 155 11.31 13.80 16.07
N GLY A 156 11.09 15.11 16.23
CA GLY A 156 9.94 15.64 16.95
C GLY A 156 8.60 15.20 16.34
N PHE A 157 8.52 15.22 15.00
CA PHE A 157 7.36 14.73 14.26
C PHE A 157 7.14 13.22 14.48
N LEU A 158 8.18 12.40 14.34
CA LEU A 158 8.08 10.94 14.53
C LEU A 158 7.67 10.60 15.97
N ARG A 159 8.25 11.26 16.98
CA ARG A 159 7.84 11.08 18.38
C ARG A 159 6.37 11.45 18.62
N ALA A 160 5.89 12.52 17.99
CA ALA A 160 4.49 12.93 18.08
C ALA A 160 3.57 11.92 17.39
N SER A 161 3.97 11.41 16.23
CA SER A 161 3.23 10.37 15.50
C SER A 161 3.17 9.06 16.29
N ALA A 162 4.29 8.62 16.87
CA ALA A 162 4.33 7.44 17.74
C ALA A 162 3.40 7.59 18.96
N LYS A 163 3.39 8.79 19.57
CA LYS A 163 2.46 9.06 20.68
C LYS A 163 1.00 9.03 20.21
N GLY A 164 0.70 9.61 19.06
CA GLY A 164 -0.66 9.56 18.47
C GLY A 164 -1.10 8.14 18.20
N PHE A 165 -0.19 7.28 17.70
CA PHE A 165 -0.46 5.87 17.48
C PHE A 165 -0.72 5.12 18.81
N GLU A 166 0.03 5.40 19.86
CA GLU A 166 -0.23 4.84 21.20
C GLU A 166 -1.61 5.26 21.76
N ASP A 167 -2.01 6.50 21.53
CA ASP A 167 -3.35 6.97 21.92
C ASP A 167 -4.44 6.28 21.08
N PHE A 168 -4.20 6.09 19.78
CA PHE A 168 -5.10 5.35 18.88
C PHE A 168 -5.28 3.88 19.31
N LYS A 169 -4.21 3.17 19.66
CA LYS A 169 -4.29 1.79 20.18
C LYS A 169 -5.11 1.68 21.46
N LYS A 170 -5.06 2.69 22.33
CA LYS A 170 -5.78 2.70 23.62
C LYS A 170 -7.26 2.99 23.49
N ASP A 171 -7.64 3.86 22.57
CA ASP A 171 -9.01 4.32 22.36
C ASP A 171 -9.30 4.51 20.87
N PRO A 172 -9.40 3.41 20.10
CA PRO A 172 -9.69 3.49 18.66
C PRO A 172 -11.00 4.22 18.37
N ASP A 173 -12.05 3.95 19.14
CA ASP A 173 -13.37 4.54 18.96
C ASP A 173 -13.34 6.05 19.18
N GLY A 174 -12.63 6.51 20.23
CA GLY A 174 -12.47 7.95 20.49
C GLY A 174 -11.67 8.65 19.40
N CYS A 175 -10.60 8.02 18.89
CA CYS A 175 -9.82 8.55 17.78
C CYS A 175 -10.64 8.58 16.48
N LEU A 176 -11.40 7.53 16.19
CA LEU A 176 -12.30 7.51 15.04
C LEU A 176 -13.38 8.60 15.13
N ALA A 177 -13.96 8.81 16.31
CA ALA A 177 -14.92 9.89 16.53
C ALA A 177 -14.30 11.27 16.24
N ILE A 178 -13.02 11.49 16.56
CA ILE A 178 -12.31 12.74 16.21
C ILE A 178 -12.21 12.87 14.68
N LEU A 179 -11.83 11.81 13.97
CA LEU A 179 -11.75 11.79 12.51
C LEU A 179 -13.11 12.13 11.89
N MET A 180 -14.17 11.41 12.28
CA MET A 180 -15.53 11.58 11.75
C MET A 180 -16.07 12.99 11.99
N ASN A 181 -15.80 13.58 13.16
CA ASN A 181 -16.26 14.93 13.49
C ASN A 181 -15.48 16.06 12.79
N ASN A 182 -14.32 15.77 12.19
CA ASN A 182 -13.47 16.75 11.54
C ASN A 182 -13.30 16.50 10.03
N GLN A 183 -14.01 15.53 9.45
CA GLN A 183 -14.00 15.26 8.02
C GLN A 183 -14.60 16.41 7.20
N ASN A 184 -14.25 16.48 5.94
CA ASN A 184 -14.93 17.34 4.97
C ASN A 184 -15.98 16.52 4.21
N GLU A 185 -17.23 16.57 4.64
CA GLU A 185 -18.34 15.78 4.05
C GLU A 185 -18.64 16.16 2.58
N GLU A 186 -18.20 17.31 2.11
CA GLU A 186 -18.37 17.73 0.71
C GLU A 186 -17.37 17.06 -0.25
N ASN A 187 -16.30 16.47 0.31
CA ASN A 187 -15.22 15.87 -0.47
C ASN A 187 -14.87 14.51 0.10
N PHE A 188 -15.33 13.44 -0.54
CA PHE A 188 -15.13 12.05 -0.13
C PHE A 188 -15.59 11.78 1.31
N PRO A 189 -16.92 11.82 1.58
CA PRO A 189 -17.42 11.59 2.93
C PRO A 189 -17.09 10.18 3.41
N LEU A 190 -16.61 10.08 4.64
CA LEU A 190 -16.30 8.81 5.29
C LEU A 190 -17.58 8.13 5.76
N THR A 191 -17.62 6.81 5.67
CA THR A 191 -18.70 5.96 6.19
C THR A 191 -18.23 5.32 7.49
N GLN A 192 -18.89 5.60 8.60
CA GLN A 192 -18.44 5.17 9.93
C GLN A 192 -18.18 3.66 10.01
N SER A 193 -19.10 2.82 9.51
CA SER A 193 -18.94 1.35 9.53
C SER A 193 -17.75 0.86 8.72
N VAL A 194 -17.39 1.55 7.63
CA VAL A 194 -16.19 1.26 6.83
C VAL A 194 -14.94 1.63 7.60
N GLU A 195 -14.91 2.82 8.23
CA GLU A 195 -13.77 3.29 9.00
C GLU A 195 -13.52 2.46 10.27
N GLU A 196 -14.59 1.98 10.94
CA GLU A 196 -14.47 1.04 12.07
C GLU A 196 -13.76 -0.25 11.64
N LYS A 197 -14.18 -0.87 10.54
CA LYS A 197 -13.54 -2.08 9.98
C LYS A 197 -12.11 -1.79 9.47
N SER A 198 -11.89 -0.60 8.89
CA SER A 198 -10.56 -0.16 8.49
C SER A 198 -9.61 -0.06 9.67
N CYS A 199 -10.04 0.53 10.78
CA CYS A 199 -9.25 0.59 12.01
C CYS A 199 -8.89 -0.81 12.55
N GLU A 200 -9.86 -1.73 12.58
CA GLU A 200 -9.64 -3.13 13.01
C GLU A 200 -8.58 -3.84 12.14
N THR A 201 -8.57 -3.55 10.84
CA THR A 201 -7.62 -4.11 9.88
C THR A 201 -6.25 -3.46 9.99
N LEU A 202 -6.18 -2.13 10.11
CA LEU A 202 -4.93 -1.37 10.09
C LEU A 202 -4.10 -1.55 11.35
N LEU A 203 -4.70 -1.49 12.54
CA LEU A 203 -3.97 -1.51 13.80
C LEU A 203 -2.95 -2.67 13.91
N PRO A 204 -3.30 -3.94 13.60
CA PRO A 204 -2.33 -5.03 13.64
C PRO A 204 -1.30 -5.02 12.50
N LEU A 205 -1.52 -4.23 11.44
CA LEU A 205 -0.61 -4.07 10.31
C LEU A 205 0.32 -2.85 10.45
N MET A 206 -0.01 -1.90 11.32
CA MET A 206 0.83 -0.74 11.60
C MET A 206 1.94 -1.06 12.60
N GLU A 207 1.73 -2.07 13.46
CA GLU A 207 2.71 -2.54 14.43
C GLU A 207 2.55 -4.06 14.60
N THR A 208 3.68 -4.78 14.65
CA THR A 208 3.73 -6.20 14.96
C THR A 208 4.67 -6.43 16.15
N GLU A 209 4.71 -7.67 16.70
CA GLU A 209 5.61 -8.00 17.79
C GLU A 209 7.10 -7.76 17.43
N ASP A 210 7.45 -8.02 16.16
CA ASP A 210 8.81 -7.91 15.66
C ASP A 210 9.11 -6.56 14.96
N ALA A 211 8.08 -5.78 14.64
CA ALA A 211 8.20 -4.51 13.92
C ALA A 211 7.34 -3.42 14.60
N PRO A 212 7.91 -2.70 15.59
CA PRO A 212 7.25 -1.55 16.22
C PRO A 212 6.87 -0.47 15.21
N PHE A 213 5.83 0.30 15.52
CA PHE A 213 5.38 1.41 14.68
C PHE A 213 6.52 2.37 14.33
N LEU A 214 6.60 2.81 13.10
CA LEU A 214 7.64 3.64 12.47
C LEU A 214 9.00 2.96 12.25
N THR A 215 9.20 1.72 12.70
CA THR A 215 10.45 1.02 12.39
C THR A 215 10.50 0.60 10.90
N GLN A 216 11.70 0.52 10.38
CA GLN A 216 11.98 0.03 9.04
C GLN A 216 13.33 -0.68 9.01
N THR A 217 13.48 -1.68 8.15
CA THR A 217 14.68 -2.49 8.06
C THR A 217 15.34 -2.34 6.69
N GLU A 218 16.66 -2.35 6.66
CA GLU A 218 17.42 -2.36 5.41
C GLU A 218 17.08 -3.57 4.53
N GLU A 219 16.78 -4.73 5.15
CA GLU A 219 16.42 -5.95 4.45
C GLU A 219 15.14 -5.76 3.61
N CYS A 220 14.06 -5.24 4.22
CA CYS A 220 12.81 -5.00 3.50
C CYS A 220 12.99 -4.02 2.34
N TRP A 221 13.78 -2.96 2.52
CA TRP A 221 14.09 -2.02 1.44
C TRP A 221 14.91 -2.67 0.34
N GLN A 222 15.93 -3.47 0.69
CA GLN A 222 16.81 -4.13 -0.27
C GLN A 222 16.05 -5.15 -1.12
N GLU A 223 15.20 -5.98 -0.50
CA GLU A 223 14.37 -6.96 -1.23
C GLU A 223 13.46 -6.29 -2.26
N ASN A 224 12.84 -5.16 -1.90
CA ASN A 224 12.01 -4.40 -2.84
C ASN A 224 12.81 -3.73 -3.94
N ILE A 225 13.98 -3.16 -3.66
CA ILE A 225 14.91 -2.62 -4.68
C ILE A 225 15.31 -3.71 -5.67
N ASP A 226 15.69 -4.88 -5.18
CA ASP A 226 16.14 -5.98 -6.02
C ASP A 226 14.97 -6.52 -6.89
N TRP A 227 13.78 -6.73 -6.32
CA TRP A 227 12.58 -7.13 -7.07
C TRP A 227 12.20 -6.10 -8.12
N MET A 228 12.22 -4.81 -7.80
CA MET A 228 11.87 -3.74 -8.74
C MET A 228 12.88 -3.62 -9.89
N LEU A 229 14.15 -3.90 -9.62
CA LEU A 229 15.18 -3.95 -10.65
C LEU A 229 14.99 -5.17 -11.57
N GLU A 230 14.72 -6.35 -11.00
CA GLU A 230 14.47 -7.58 -11.75
C GLU A 230 13.21 -7.49 -12.63
N SER A 231 12.16 -6.85 -12.11
CA SER A 231 10.90 -6.64 -12.84
C SER A 231 10.94 -5.48 -13.85
N GLY A 232 12.06 -4.72 -13.90
CA GLY A 232 12.23 -3.59 -14.82
C GLY A 232 11.43 -2.33 -14.43
N LEU A 233 10.97 -2.23 -13.18
CA LEU A 233 10.30 -1.04 -12.64
C LEU A 233 11.27 0.12 -12.38
N ILE A 234 12.54 -0.21 -12.15
CA ILE A 234 13.63 0.75 -12.06
C ILE A 234 14.75 0.35 -13.03
N ASP A 235 15.36 1.35 -13.68
CA ASP A 235 16.40 1.14 -14.69
C ASP A 235 17.80 0.96 -14.10
N GLN A 236 17.98 1.37 -12.86
CA GLN A 236 19.26 1.32 -12.16
C GLN A 236 19.07 0.98 -10.68
N LYS A 237 20.03 0.21 -10.14
CA LYS A 237 20.05 -0.08 -8.71
C LYS A 237 20.33 1.21 -7.93
N VAL A 238 19.57 1.41 -6.86
CA VAL A 238 19.82 2.40 -5.82
C VAL A 238 20.26 1.69 -4.54
N GLU A 239 21.04 2.37 -3.71
CA GLU A 239 21.40 1.85 -2.40
C GLU A 239 20.26 2.13 -1.41
N VAL A 240 20.10 1.28 -0.38
CA VAL A 240 19.09 1.49 0.67
C VAL A 240 19.23 2.88 1.30
N SER A 241 20.45 3.35 1.51
CA SER A 241 20.76 4.69 2.02
C SER A 241 20.29 5.85 1.13
N ASP A 242 19.95 5.60 -0.14
CA ASP A 242 19.41 6.62 -1.04
C ASP A 242 17.91 6.82 -0.83
N VAL A 243 17.19 5.82 -0.33
CA VAL A 243 15.72 5.77 -0.22
C VAL A 243 15.21 5.78 1.22
N MET A 244 16.06 5.45 2.19
CA MET A 244 15.70 5.36 3.61
C MET A 244 16.78 5.96 4.50
N VAL A 245 16.36 6.47 5.64
CA VAL A 245 17.25 6.88 6.73
C VAL A 245 16.59 6.58 8.07
N ASP A 246 17.37 6.02 8.99
CA ASP A 246 17.02 5.96 10.41
C ASP A 246 17.58 7.22 11.09
N LEU A 247 16.69 8.05 11.61
CA LEU A 247 17.08 9.29 12.30
C LEU A 247 17.51 9.03 13.76
N GLY A 248 17.35 7.81 14.25
CA GLY A 248 17.57 7.48 15.66
C GLY A 248 16.49 8.07 16.59
N GLU A 249 16.58 7.74 17.88
CA GLU A 249 15.68 8.26 18.92
C GLU A 249 15.81 9.78 19.16
#